data_25192eea1f6ed311b391b9afca3b36f7
#
_entry.id   25192eea1f6ed311b391b9afca3b36f7
#
_cell.length_a   1.000
_cell.length_b   1.000
_cell.length_c   1.000
_cell.angle_alpha   90.00
_cell.angle_beta   90.00
_cell.angle_gamma   90.00
#
_symmetry.space_group_name_H-M   'P 1'
#
loop_
_entity.id
_entity.type
_entity.pdbx_description
1 polymer ?
#
loop_
_entity_poly.entity_id
_entity_poly.type
_entity_poly.pdbx_seq_one_letter_code
_entity_poly.pdbx_strand_id
1 'polypeptide(L)'
;MEFSIGNVYERDIDLYIINKFINDPKFKELFLEKINCQNYQVCKCLHSFADENGESDITIILENDNRKIGLLIEDKINAIAIAMPKQYQRYILRAEKQKHKGLFDDYYIFIIAPKSYIDSNTEAKKYDNKISYEEILDYISGDFYGESLIKKAIEGKKKGYEVVENKPVTLFWEKYYDMVENRFSDLELKTKRGPKGSKTCWPVFHTPIKKIQITHESNKGFLELRFRNVSLYYSEVYDIVKNVLKENMKLKRTGKSLAIRIDVPEIDFKKDFEEQEENVIKCLEEVKELQEFLRKIDYMEILRLGNG
;
A
#
# COMPACT_ATOMS: atom_id res chain seq x y z
N MET A 1 23.90 -15.88 22.93
CA MET A 1 23.33 -16.27 21.60
C MET A 1 23.29 -15.01 20.76
N GLU A 2 23.89 -15.00 19.59
CA GLU A 2 23.79 -13.89 18.65
C GLU A 2 22.53 -14.11 17.79
N PHE A 3 21.64 -13.13 17.76
CA PHE A 3 20.39 -13.17 17.02
C PHE A 3 20.27 -11.89 16.20
N SER A 4 20.09 -12.02 14.89
CA SER A 4 19.95 -10.90 13.98
C SER A 4 18.60 -10.98 13.26
N ILE A 5 17.81 -9.93 13.35
CA ILE A 5 16.57 -9.76 12.58
C ILE A 5 16.88 -8.89 11.37
N GLY A 6 16.43 -9.29 10.19
CA GLY A 6 16.50 -8.52 8.96
C GLY A 6 15.55 -7.31 8.97
N ASN A 7 14.90 -7.04 7.83
CA ASN A 7 13.86 -6.00 7.78
C ASN A 7 12.62 -6.44 8.56
N VAL A 8 12.07 -5.53 9.35
CA VAL A 8 10.83 -5.73 10.10
C VAL A 8 9.72 -4.92 9.42
N TYR A 9 8.57 -5.55 9.23
CA TYR A 9 7.37 -4.98 8.63
C TYR A 9 6.25 -4.85 9.66
N GLU A 10 5.27 -4.00 9.41
CA GLU A 10 4.08 -3.84 10.28
C GLU A 10 3.46 -5.21 10.62
N ARG A 11 3.30 -6.08 9.61
CA ARG A 11 2.78 -7.44 9.82
C ARG A 11 3.56 -8.27 10.85
N ASP A 12 4.86 -8.11 10.95
CA ASP A 12 5.69 -8.88 11.89
C ASP A 12 5.37 -8.44 13.33
N ILE A 13 5.14 -7.14 13.52
CA ILE A 13 4.71 -6.56 14.79
C ILE A 13 3.29 -6.99 15.11
N ASP A 14 2.36 -6.91 14.16
CA ASP A 14 0.96 -7.35 14.35
C ASP A 14 0.90 -8.77 14.87
N LEU A 15 1.60 -9.69 14.22
CA LEU A 15 1.62 -11.10 14.62
C LEU A 15 2.27 -11.31 15.99
N TYR A 16 3.30 -10.54 16.29
CA TYR A 16 3.93 -10.57 17.61
C TYR A 16 2.96 -10.07 18.70
N ILE A 17 2.28 -8.95 18.49
CA ILE A 17 1.28 -8.39 19.41
C ILE A 17 0.14 -9.39 19.64
N ILE A 18 -0.40 -10.00 18.58
CA ILE A 18 -1.44 -11.03 18.69
C ILE A 18 -0.92 -12.23 19.51
N ASN A 19 0.31 -12.67 19.24
CA ASN A 19 0.92 -13.76 20.00
C ASN A 19 1.02 -13.42 21.49
N LYS A 20 1.40 -12.19 21.85
CA LYS A 20 1.45 -11.71 23.23
C LYS A 20 0.05 -11.70 23.87
N PHE A 21 -0.97 -11.23 23.18
CA PHE A 21 -2.36 -11.28 23.68
C PHE A 21 -2.83 -12.70 23.99
N ILE A 22 -2.39 -13.69 23.19
CA ILE A 22 -2.80 -15.10 23.35
C ILE A 22 -2.02 -15.78 24.49
N ASN A 23 -0.70 -15.55 24.56
CA ASN A 23 0.20 -16.36 25.37
C ASN A 23 0.72 -15.66 26.64
N ASP A 24 0.53 -14.35 26.77
CA ASP A 24 0.95 -13.58 27.94
C ASP A 24 -0.27 -12.90 28.59
N PRO A 25 -0.84 -13.49 29.64
CA PRO A 25 -2.03 -12.93 30.29
C PRO A 25 -1.86 -11.52 30.85
N LYS A 26 -0.61 -11.10 31.11
CA LYS A 26 -0.31 -9.76 31.60
C LYS A 26 -0.26 -8.73 30.48
N PHE A 27 0.06 -9.12 29.26
CA PHE A 27 0.27 -8.17 28.15
C PHE A 27 -0.98 -7.31 27.85
N LYS A 28 -2.19 -7.89 28.00
CA LYS A 28 -3.43 -7.14 27.81
C LYS A 28 -3.60 -5.98 28.81
N GLU A 29 -2.97 -6.05 30.00
CA GLU A 29 -3.09 -5.01 31.01
C GLU A 29 -2.54 -3.66 30.51
N LEU A 30 -1.49 -3.68 29.68
CA LEU A 30 -0.97 -2.47 29.03
C LEU A 30 -2.07 -1.70 28.26
N PHE A 31 -3.01 -2.42 27.65
CA PHE A 31 -4.13 -1.84 26.91
C PHE A 31 -5.30 -1.48 27.83
N LEU A 32 -5.61 -2.36 28.77
CA LEU A 32 -6.72 -2.15 29.70
C LEU A 32 -6.50 -0.95 30.63
N GLU A 33 -5.27 -0.69 31.04
CA GLU A 33 -4.90 0.50 31.82
C GLU A 33 -5.21 1.81 31.05
N LYS A 34 -4.97 1.85 29.74
CA LYS A 34 -5.24 3.05 28.92
C LYS A 34 -6.73 3.40 28.83
N ILE A 35 -7.61 2.41 29.02
CA ILE A 35 -9.06 2.57 28.92
C ILE A 35 -9.78 2.43 30.28
N ASN A 36 -9.02 2.39 31.37
CA ASN A 36 -9.53 2.21 32.75
C ASN A 36 -10.45 0.98 32.90
N CYS A 37 -10.14 -0.12 32.24
CA CYS A 37 -10.84 -1.39 32.33
C CYS A 37 -9.98 -2.42 33.07
N GLN A 38 -10.65 -3.40 33.71
CA GLN A 38 -9.98 -4.47 34.45
C GLN A 38 -10.75 -5.80 34.33
N ASN A 39 -10.06 -6.89 34.59
CA ASN A 39 -10.67 -8.23 34.68
C ASN A 39 -11.28 -8.74 33.36
N TYR A 40 -10.75 -8.33 32.20
CA TYR A 40 -11.14 -8.87 30.91
C TYR A 40 -10.23 -10.04 30.51
N GLN A 41 -10.80 -11.01 29.79
CA GLN A 41 -10.06 -12.11 29.18
C GLN A 41 -10.10 -12.00 27.65
N VAL A 42 -9.06 -12.51 26.98
CA VAL A 42 -9.04 -12.55 25.52
C VAL A 42 -10.02 -13.61 25.02
N CYS A 43 -11.02 -13.17 24.27
CA CYS A 43 -12.02 -14.03 23.65
C CYS A 43 -11.64 -14.35 22.20
N LYS A 44 -11.16 -13.34 21.44
CA LYS A 44 -10.83 -13.51 20.02
C LYS A 44 -9.77 -12.52 19.58
N CYS A 45 -8.86 -12.99 18.72
CA CYS A 45 -7.87 -12.17 18.03
C CYS A 45 -8.07 -12.31 16.52
N LEU A 46 -8.11 -11.20 15.80
CA LEU A 46 -8.26 -11.14 14.34
C LEU A 46 -7.13 -10.29 13.76
N HIS A 47 -6.43 -10.83 12.78
CA HIS A 47 -5.41 -10.12 12.00
C HIS A 47 -5.98 -9.70 10.66
N SER A 48 -5.69 -8.49 10.21
CA SER A 48 -6.12 -7.98 8.89
C SER A 48 -7.63 -8.14 8.68
N PHE A 49 -8.44 -7.77 9.69
CA PHE A 49 -9.88 -7.93 9.61
C PHE A 49 -10.52 -6.81 8.79
N ALA A 50 -10.98 -7.16 7.59
CA ALA A 50 -11.49 -6.22 6.61
C ALA A 50 -13.01 -6.22 6.50
N ASP A 51 -13.58 -5.04 6.20
CA ASP A 51 -14.96 -4.84 5.74
C ASP A 51 -15.00 -3.79 4.60
N GLU A 52 -16.19 -3.38 4.21
CA GLU A 52 -16.37 -2.37 3.14
C GLU A 52 -15.75 -0.99 3.47
N ASN A 53 -15.47 -0.70 4.75
CA ASN A 53 -14.83 0.53 5.20
C ASN A 53 -13.31 0.43 5.30
N GLY A 54 -12.76 -0.72 4.90
CA GLY A 54 -11.32 -1.03 4.89
C GLY A 54 -10.94 -2.12 5.88
N GLU A 55 -9.68 -2.14 6.27
CA GLU A 55 -9.05 -3.17 7.08
C GLU A 55 -8.56 -2.59 8.41
N SER A 56 -8.67 -3.36 9.49
CA SER A 56 -7.98 -3.11 10.76
C SER A 56 -6.80 -4.05 10.88
N ASP A 57 -5.63 -3.54 11.20
CA ASP A 57 -4.42 -4.36 11.30
C ASP A 57 -4.63 -5.46 12.35
N ILE A 58 -5.09 -5.09 13.54
CA ILE A 58 -5.42 -6.03 14.60
C ILE A 58 -6.80 -5.69 15.20
N THR A 59 -7.60 -6.69 15.46
CA THR A 59 -8.83 -6.57 16.28
C THR A 59 -8.80 -7.62 17.37
N ILE A 60 -8.83 -7.18 18.65
CA ILE A 60 -8.90 -8.05 19.82
C ILE A 60 -10.27 -7.90 20.45
N ILE A 61 -10.93 -9.02 20.72
CA ILE A 61 -12.18 -9.02 21.49
C ILE A 61 -11.87 -9.56 22.88
N LEU A 62 -12.15 -8.75 23.87
CA LEU A 62 -12.01 -9.08 25.28
C LEU A 62 -13.39 -9.25 25.91
N GLU A 63 -13.51 -10.16 26.83
CA GLU A 63 -14.78 -10.49 27.53
C GLU A 63 -14.60 -10.46 29.03
N ASN A 64 -15.56 -9.88 29.72
CA ASN A 64 -15.71 -9.92 31.17
C ASN A 64 -17.18 -10.19 31.50
N ASP A 65 -17.46 -11.30 32.17
CA ASP A 65 -18.81 -11.81 32.48
C ASP A 65 -19.67 -11.85 31.19
N ASN A 66 -20.62 -10.91 31.06
CA ASN A 66 -21.53 -10.85 29.92
C ASN A 66 -21.23 -9.68 28.95
N ARG A 67 -20.12 -8.98 29.13
CA ARG A 67 -19.78 -7.81 28.33
C ARG A 67 -18.52 -8.04 27.48
N LYS A 68 -18.62 -7.73 26.21
CA LYS A 68 -17.51 -7.77 25.26
C LYS A 68 -17.04 -6.38 24.87
N ILE A 69 -15.75 -6.18 24.83
CA ILE A 69 -15.14 -4.97 24.27
C ILE A 69 -14.22 -5.30 23.10
N GLY A 70 -14.25 -4.47 22.07
CA GLY A 70 -13.37 -4.56 20.92
C GLY A 70 -12.21 -3.57 21.02
N LEU A 71 -10.98 -4.05 20.92
CA LEU A 71 -9.80 -3.19 20.71
C LEU A 71 -9.44 -3.24 19.24
N LEU A 72 -9.65 -2.13 18.51
CA LEU A 72 -9.25 -1.99 17.12
C LEU A 72 -7.92 -1.25 17.10
N ILE A 73 -6.89 -1.89 16.60
CA ILE A 73 -5.51 -1.42 16.71
C ILE A 73 -4.96 -1.18 15.31
N GLU A 74 -4.45 0.02 15.07
CA GLU A 74 -3.64 0.40 13.94
C GLU A 74 -2.17 0.32 14.32
N ASP A 75 -1.36 -0.38 13.53
CA ASP A 75 0.09 -0.45 13.70
C ASP A 75 0.84 0.38 12.67
N LYS A 76 1.89 1.07 13.08
CA LYS A 76 2.73 1.88 12.20
C LYS A 76 4.19 1.83 12.57
N ILE A 77 5.00 1.30 11.66
CA ILE A 77 6.47 1.32 11.79
C ILE A 77 7.05 2.59 11.17
N ASN A 78 6.63 2.93 9.96
CA ASN A 78 7.27 3.97 9.17
C ASN A 78 6.28 5.00 8.64
N ALA A 79 6.52 6.23 9.00
CA ALA A 79 5.61 7.34 8.81
C ALA A 79 5.80 8.12 7.51
N ILE A 80 6.58 7.64 6.57
CA ILE A 80 6.70 8.27 5.24
C ILE A 80 5.51 7.88 4.35
N ALA A 81 4.83 6.78 4.64
CA ALA A 81 3.53 6.52 4.04
C ALA A 81 2.59 7.64 4.49
N ILE A 82 2.19 8.48 3.56
CA ILE A 82 1.13 9.48 3.74
C ILE A 82 0.00 8.75 4.45
N ALA A 83 -0.21 9.06 5.73
CA ALA A 83 -1.33 8.50 6.48
C ALA A 83 -2.57 8.70 5.62
N MET A 84 -3.27 7.62 5.29
CA MET A 84 -4.45 7.74 4.41
C MET A 84 -5.39 8.75 5.05
N PRO A 85 -5.80 9.81 4.34
CA PRO A 85 -6.64 10.84 4.93
C PRO A 85 -7.85 10.21 5.61
N LYS A 86 -8.12 10.63 6.85
CA LYS A 86 -9.27 10.16 7.65
C LYS A 86 -9.17 8.69 8.13
N GLN A 87 -7.97 8.16 8.34
CA GLN A 87 -7.79 6.76 8.80
C GLN A 87 -8.49 6.52 10.14
N TYR A 88 -8.31 7.39 11.13
CA TYR A 88 -9.02 7.31 12.42
C TYR A 88 -10.55 7.27 12.28
N GLN A 89 -11.11 8.10 11.39
CA GLN A 89 -12.57 8.11 11.14
C GLN A 89 -13.06 6.77 10.55
N ARG A 90 -12.27 6.14 9.69
CA ARG A 90 -12.64 4.82 9.14
C ARG A 90 -12.62 3.73 10.21
N TYR A 91 -11.70 3.83 11.18
CA TYR A 91 -11.70 2.94 12.34
C TYR A 91 -12.96 3.09 13.17
N ILE A 92 -13.42 4.32 13.42
CA ILE A 92 -14.71 4.59 14.11
C ILE A 92 -15.87 3.95 13.34
N LEU A 93 -15.98 4.19 12.02
CA LEU A 93 -17.08 3.64 11.21
C LEU A 93 -17.11 2.09 11.24
N ARG A 94 -15.94 1.45 11.17
CA ARG A 94 -15.84 -0.01 11.30
C ARG A 94 -16.26 -0.49 12.67
N ALA A 95 -15.78 0.14 13.72
CA ALA A 95 -16.09 -0.23 15.10
C ALA A 95 -17.59 -0.11 15.38
N GLU A 96 -18.22 0.99 14.99
CA GLU A 96 -19.68 1.18 15.10
C GLU A 96 -20.45 0.08 14.38
N LYS A 97 -20.06 -0.23 13.15
CA LYS A 97 -20.70 -1.29 12.38
C LYS A 97 -20.55 -2.68 13.01
N GLN A 98 -19.35 -2.99 13.53
CA GLN A 98 -19.08 -4.25 14.18
C GLN A 98 -19.86 -4.38 15.51
N LYS A 99 -19.98 -3.27 16.25
CA LYS A 99 -20.84 -3.16 17.44
C LYS A 99 -22.31 -3.41 17.08
N HIS A 100 -22.83 -2.77 16.04
CA HIS A 100 -24.21 -3.01 15.57
C HIS A 100 -24.45 -4.46 15.13
N LYS A 101 -23.42 -5.16 14.64
CA LYS A 101 -23.50 -6.60 14.31
C LYS A 101 -23.36 -7.51 15.53
N GLY A 102 -23.22 -6.97 16.74
CA GLY A 102 -23.11 -7.74 17.98
C GLY A 102 -21.75 -8.42 18.17
N LEU A 103 -20.69 -7.95 17.50
CA LEU A 103 -19.36 -8.52 17.67
C LEU A 103 -18.79 -8.18 19.06
N PHE A 104 -19.13 -7.01 19.59
CA PHE A 104 -18.82 -6.51 20.93
C PHE A 104 -19.85 -5.44 21.35
N ASP A 105 -19.95 -5.17 22.65
CA ASP A 105 -20.87 -4.20 23.22
C ASP A 105 -20.32 -2.78 23.25
N ASP A 106 -18.98 -2.67 23.26
CA ASP A 106 -18.26 -1.41 23.24
C ASP A 106 -16.91 -1.57 22.55
N TYR A 107 -16.24 -0.46 22.21
CA TYR A 107 -14.96 -0.52 21.51
C TYR A 107 -14.01 0.60 21.91
N TYR A 108 -12.73 0.36 21.68
CA TYR A 108 -11.66 1.32 21.83
C TYR A 108 -10.71 1.24 20.62
N ILE A 109 -10.29 2.40 20.13
CA ILE A 109 -9.41 2.48 18.97
C ILE A 109 -8.03 2.89 19.47
N PHE A 110 -7.03 2.10 19.09
CA PHE A 110 -5.64 2.30 19.45
C PHE A 110 -4.78 2.58 18.23
N ILE A 111 -3.70 3.35 18.44
CA ILE A 111 -2.56 3.35 17.55
C ILE A 111 -1.34 2.85 18.31
N ILE A 112 -0.59 1.95 17.69
CA ILE A 112 0.72 1.48 18.14
C ILE A 112 1.76 1.98 17.13
N ALA A 113 2.81 2.66 17.60
CA ALA A 113 3.85 3.19 16.73
C ALA A 113 5.09 3.62 17.55
N PRO A 114 6.25 3.87 16.93
CA PRO A 114 7.35 4.55 17.61
C PRO A 114 6.90 5.88 18.21
N LYS A 115 7.33 6.20 19.41
CA LYS A 115 6.97 7.45 20.12
C LYS A 115 7.16 8.68 19.26
N SER A 116 8.27 8.76 18.54
CA SER A 116 8.57 9.87 17.63
C SER A 116 7.54 10.01 16.48
N TYR A 117 6.85 8.93 16.10
CA TYR A 117 5.74 8.98 15.14
C TYR A 117 4.48 9.54 15.80
N ILE A 118 4.11 9.03 16.95
CA ILE A 118 2.94 9.49 17.71
C ILE A 118 3.03 11.00 17.97
N ASP A 119 4.21 11.50 18.35
CA ASP A 119 4.44 12.89 18.71
C ASP A 119 4.39 13.83 17.47
N SER A 120 4.86 13.37 16.32
CA SER A 120 5.01 14.22 15.13
C SER A 120 3.85 14.15 14.14
N ASN A 121 3.08 13.04 14.12
CA ASN A 121 2.06 12.80 13.10
C ASN A 121 0.70 13.35 13.50
N THR A 122 0.09 14.18 12.62
CA THR A 122 -1.20 14.82 12.89
C THR A 122 -2.37 13.83 12.91
N GLU A 123 -2.31 12.73 12.14
CA GLU A 123 -3.34 11.68 12.16
C GLU A 123 -3.23 10.83 13.43
N ALA A 124 -2.02 10.48 13.86
CA ALA A 124 -1.78 9.76 15.10
C ALA A 124 -2.28 10.50 16.34
N LYS A 125 -2.21 11.83 16.33
CA LYS A 125 -2.72 12.67 17.44
C LYS A 125 -4.23 12.55 17.66
N LYS A 126 -5.00 12.14 16.65
CA LYS A 126 -6.46 11.98 16.72
C LYS A 126 -6.91 10.73 17.48
N TYR A 127 -6.02 9.73 17.59
CA TYR A 127 -6.35 8.52 18.34
C TYR A 127 -6.45 8.83 19.83
N ASP A 128 -7.52 8.36 20.48
CA ASP A 128 -7.71 8.56 21.93
C ASP A 128 -6.72 7.71 22.71
N ASN A 129 -6.46 6.48 22.25
CA ASN A 129 -5.55 5.56 22.90
C ASN A 129 -4.31 5.35 22.07
N LYS A 130 -3.16 5.55 22.70
CA LYS A 130 -1.83 5.47 22.07
C LYS A 130 -0.91 4.62 22.92
N ILE A 131 -0.19 3.72 22.28
CA ILE A 131 0.86 2.93 22.92
C ILE A 131 2.11 3.06 22.02
N SER A 132 3.20 3.52 22.60
CA SER A 132 4.45 3.58 21.88
C SER A 132 5.16 2.23 21.87
N TYR A 133 5.98 1.97 20.86
CA TYR A 133 6.85 0.80 20.85
C TYR A 133 7.80 0.80 22.03
N GLU A 134 8.20 1.99 22.50
CA GLU A 134 9.03 2.17 23.68
C GLU A 134 8.30 1.69 24.97
N GLU A 135 6.99 1.99 25.13
CA GLU A 135 6.18 1.44 26.22
C GLU A 135 6.05 -0.08 26.13
N ILE A 136 5.90 -0.62 24.92
CA ILE A 136 5.87 -2.09 24.74
C ILE A 136 7.21 -2.70 25.14
N LEU A 137 8.35 -2.10 24.79
CA LEU A 137 9.68 -2.58 25.18
C LEU A 137 9.84 -2.68 26.70
N ASP A 138 9.38 -1.68 27.45
CA ASP A 138 9.44 -1.68 28.89
C ASP A 138 8.62 -2.84 29.49
N TYR A 139 7.46 -3.14 28.84
CA TYR A 139 6.55 -4.18 29.29
C TYR A 139 7.02 -5.60 29.00
N ILE A 140 7.68 -5.82 27.84
CA ILE A 140 8.17 -7.13 27.39
C ILE A 140 9.61 -7.42 27.83
N SER A 141 10.12 -6.70 28.83
CA SER A 141 11.50 -6.88 29.32
C SER A 141 11.80 -8.34 29.67
N GLY A 142 12.86 -8.87 29.08
CA GLY A 142 13.23 -10.28 29.18
C GLY A 142 12.72 -11.18 28.04
N ASP A 143 11.85 -10.70 27.16
CA ASP A 143 11.49 -11.36 25.91
C ASP A 143 12.50 -10.98 24.81
N PHE A 144 13.58 -11.74 24.73
CA PHE A 144 14.69 -11.46 23.83
C PHE A 144 14.27 -11.30 22.36
N TYR A 145 13.32 -12.12 21.88
CA TYR A 145 12.82 -12.02 20.51
C TYR A 145 12.00 -10.75 20.32
N GLY A 146 11.05 -10.51 21.19
CA GLY A 146 10.17 -9.34 21.13
C GLY A 146 10.95 -8.03 21.25
N GLU A 147 11.89 -7.96 22.20
CA GLU A 147 12.77 -6.79 22.34
C GLU A 147 13.55 -6.51 21.05
N SER A 148 14.14 -7.55 20.43
CA SER A 148 14.92 -7.42 19.21
C SER A 148 14.05 -6.95 18.05
N LEU A 149 12.81 -7.48 17.93
CA LEU A 149 11.85 -7.12 16.91
C LEU A 149 11.42 -5.65 17.03
N ILE A 150 10.99 -5.23 18.22
CA ILE A 150 10.50 -3.87 18.47
C ILE A 150 11.66 -2.84 18.36
N LYS A 151 12.85 -3.13 18.90
CA LYS A 151 14.04 -2.26 18.74
C LYS A 151 14.36 -2.05 17.27
N LYS A 152 14.30 -3.12 16.46
CA LYS A 152 14.55 -3.04 15.01
C LYS A 152 13.49 -2.21 14.29
N ALA A 153 12.22 -2.30 14.67
CA ALA A 153 11.15 -1.49 14.13
C ALA A 153 11.37 0.01 14.44
N ILE A 154 11.77 0.35 15.67
CA ILE A 154 12.11 1.74 16.07
C ILE A 154 13.31 2.26 15.27
N GLU A 155 14.36 1.44 15.10
CA GLU A 155 15.55 1.80 14.31
C GLU A 155 15.24 2.01 12.83
N GLY A 156 14.38 1.18 12.27
CA GLY A 156 13.96 1.26 10.87
C GLY A 156 13.37 2.63 10.52
N LYS A 157 12.69 3.28 11.47
CA LYS A 157 12.21 4.65 11.30
C LYS A 157 13.35 5.67 11.23
N LYS A 158 14.40 5.51 12.03
CA LYS A 158 15.53 6.48 12.07
C LYS A 158 16.33 6.49 10.78
N LYS A 159 16.40 5.33 10.08
CA LYS A 159 17.17 5.19 8.83
C LYS A 159 16.33 5.51 7.58
N GLY A 160 15.01 5.58 7.67
CA GLY A 160 14.12 5.66 6.52
C GLY A 160 13.99 4.29 5.81
N TYR A 161 13.13 4.24 4.77
CA TYR A 161 13.00 3.07 3.93
C TYR A 161 14.26 2.93 3.05
N GLU A 162 15.20 2.08 3.46
CA GLU A 162 16.28 1.66 2.57
C GLU A 162 15.75 0.58 1.63
N VAL A 163 15.70 0.90 0.35
CA VAL A 163 15.39 -0.08 -0.69
C VAL A 163 16.48 -1.13 -0.69
N VAL A 164 16.17 -2.36 -0.32
CA VAL A 164 17.08 -3.47 -0.57
C VAL A 164 17.17 -3.64 -2.08
N GLU A 165 18.28 -3.20 -2.64
CA GLU A 165 18.46 -3.14 -4.07
C GLU A 165 18.42 -4.52 -4.72
N ASN A 166 17.57 -4.67 -5.73
CA ASN A 166 17.63 -5.76 -6.70
C ASN A 166 18.52 -5.30 -7.86
N LYS A 167 19.81 -5.63 -7.77
CA LYS A 167 20.82 -5.16 -8.73
C LYS A 167 20.47 -5.46 -10.20
N PRO A 168 20.05 -6.69 -10.59
CA PRO A 168 19.64 -6.95 -11.98
C PRO A 168 18.55 -6.00 -12.47
N VAL A 169 17.50 -5.81 -11.68
CA VAL A 169 16.39 -4.89 -12.03
C VAL A 169 16.88 -3.44 -12.08
N THR A 170 17.75 -3.03 -11.17
CA THR A 170 18.31 -1.68 -11.18
C THR A 170 19.15 -1.43 -12.44
N LEU A 171 20.05 -2.34 -12.79
CA LEU A 171 20.89 -2.22 -13.99
C LEU A 171 20.07 -2.20 -15.28
N PHE A 172 19.08 -3.08 -15.40
CA PHE A 172 18.17 -3.09 -16.54
C PHE A 172 17.42 -1.77 -16.64
N TRP A 173 16.91 -1.27 -15.50
CA TRP A 173 16.19 -0.02 -15.42
C TRP A 173 17.04 1.20 -15.80
N GLU A 174 18.29 1.28 -15.37
CA GLU A 174 19.20 2.39 -15.77
C GLU A 174 19.38 2.43 -17.28
N LYS A 175 19.62 1.29 -17.93
CA LYS A 175 19.72 1.19 -19.39
C LYS A 175 18.40 1.55 -20.10
N TYR A 176 17.27 1.12 -19.54
CA TYR A 176 15.96 1.51 -20.05
C TYR A 176 15.76 3.03 -19.99
N TYR A 177 16.18 3.64 -18.89
CA TYR A 177 16.10 5.08 -18.70
C TYR A 177 17.00 5.82 -19.70
N ASP A 178 18.24 5.36 -19.86
CA ASP A 178 19.18 5.92 -20.83
C ASP A 178 18.64 5.83 -22.28
N MET A 179 17.99 4.73 -22.63
CA MET A 179 17.34 4.58 -23.93
C MET A 179 16.21 5.60 -24.12
N VAL A 180 15.36 5.80 -23.11
CA VAL A 180 14.29 6.80 -23.21
C VAL A 180 14.89 8.19 -23.39
N GLU A 181 15.87 8.60 -22.57
CA GLU A 181 16.46 9.92 -22.67
C GLU A 181 17.17 10.16 -24.01
N ASN A 182 17.89 9.16 -24.54
CA ASN A 182 18.72 9.35 -25.72
C ASN A 182 17.98 9.10 -27.05
N ARG A 183 17.00 8.20 -27.09
CA ARG A 183 16.34 7.78 -28.35
C ARG A 183 14.84 8.10 -28.40
N PHE A 184 14.22 8.36 -27.24
CA PHE A 184 12.78 8.64 -27.09
C PHE A 184 12.55 9.88 -26.23
N SER A 185 13.35 10.92 -26.45
CA SER A 185 13.37 12.15 -25.64
C SER A 185 12.05 12.92 -25.61
N ASP A 186 11.11 12.58 -26.47
CA ASP A 186 9.73 13.06 -26.47
C ASP A 186 8.83 12.34 -25.44
N LEU A 187 9.32 11.23 -24.86
CA LEU A 187 8.67 10.52 -23.77
C LEU A 187 9.23 10.96 -22.41
N GLU A 188 8.38 11.38 -21.50
CA GLU A 188 8.78 11.78 -20.16
C GLU A 188 8.45 10.68 -19.14
N LEU A 189 9.50 10.11 -18.51
CA LEU A 189 9.35 9.13 -17.44
C LEU A 189 8.99 9.80 -16.13
N LYS A 190 7.89 9.36 -15.51
CA LYS A 190 7.51 9.71 -14.15
C LYS A 190 8.29 8.91 -13.11
N THR A 191 8.62 7.67 -13.43
CA THR A 191 9.40 6.78 -12.55
C THR A 191 10.84 7.29 -12.47
N LYS A 192 11.34 7.50 -11.26
CA LYS A 192 12.67 8.08 -11.02
C LYS A 192 13.78 7.05 -11.20
N ARG A 193 14.98 7.51 -11.59
CA ARG A 193 16.23 6.74 -11.52
C ARG A 193 16.52 6.28 -10.08
N GLY A 194 17.45 5.34 -9.96
CA GLY A 194 17.99 4.87 -8.69
C GLY A 194 17.57 3.44 -8.33
N PRO A 195 18.03 2.95 -7.19
CA PRO A 195 17.88 1.55 -6.79
C PRO A 195 16.44 1.06 -6.81
N LYS A 196 16.23 -0.14 -7.32
CA LYS A 196 14.93 -0.84 -7.35
C LYS A 196 14.96 -2.01 -6.37
N GLY A 197 14.02 -2.03 -5.43
CA GLY A 197 13.86 -3.12 -4.47
C GLY A 197 12.95 -4.25 -4.94
N SER A 198 12.15 -4.01 -5.96
CA SER A 198 11.20 -4.96 -6.52
C SER A 198 11.89 -5.96 -7.46
N LYS A 199 11.27 -7.13 -7.66
CA LYS A 199 11.70 -8.11 -8.67
C LYS A 199 11.36 -7.68 -10.10
N THR A 200 10.55 -6.62 -10.25
CA THR A 200 10.13 -6.06 -11.51
C THR A 200 10.11 -4.54 -11.42
N CYS A 201 10.18 -3.86 -12.54
CA CYS A 201 9.98 -2.43 -12.62
C CYS A 201 8.89 -2.11 -13.66
N TRP A 202 7.92 -1.28 -13.27
CA TRP A 202 6.88 -0.81 -14.17
C TRP A 202 7.12 0.67 -14.49
N PRO A 203 7.72 0.97 -15.66
CA PRO A 203 7.88 2.34 -16.09
C PRO A 203 6.52 3.04 -16.22
N VAL A 204 6.43 4.25 -15.71
CA VAL A 204 5.26 5.11 -15.83
C VAL A 204 5.66 6.35 -16.61
N PHE A 205 4.90 6.65 -17.64
CA PHE A 205 5.13 7.82 -18.48
C PHE A 205 4.12 8.91 -18.18
N HIS A 206 4.57 10.15 -18.21
CA HIS A 206 3.71 11.31 -18.19
C HIS A 206 2.91 11.41 -19.51
N THR A 207 1.72 11.98 -19.39
CA THR A 207 0.98 12.48 -20.53
C THR A 207 0.80 13.99 -20.34
N PRO A 208 0.42 14.75 -21.37
CA PRO A 208 0.08 16.17 -21.23
C PRO A 208 -0.98 16.43 -20.16
N ILE A 209 -1.73 15.40 -19.76
CA ILE A 209 -2.84 15.46 -18.79
C ILE A 209 -2.41 14.82 -17.47
N LYS A 210 -2.15 15.63 -16.44
CA LYS A 210 -1.64 15.17 -15.11
C LYS A 210 -2.42 14.01 -14.48
N LYS A 211 -3.73 13.87 -14.77
CA LYS A 211 -4.59 12.81 -14.21
C LYS A 211 -4.54 11.51 -15.00
N ILE A 212 -3.94 11.51 -16.19
CA ILE A 212 -3.83 10.36 -17.08
C ILE A 212 -2.36 9.98 -17.18
N GLN A 213 -2.06 8.70 -17.11
CA GLN A 213 -0.70 8.19 -17.22
C GLN A 213 -0.67 6.90 -18.04
N ILE A 214 0.47 6.62 -18.67
CA ILE A 214 0.72 5.35 -19.33
C ILE A 214 1.62 4.53 -18.42
N THR A 215 1.23 3.29 -18.15
CA THR A 215 2.03 2.35 -17.36
C THR A 215 2.46 1.19 -18.23
N HIS A 216 3.75 0.91 -18.28
CA HIS A 216 4.29 -0.28 -18.89
C HIS A 216 4.39 -1.39 -17.83
N GLU A 217 3.45 -2.33 -17.83
CA GLU A 217 3.52 -3.52 -16.99
C GLU A 217 4.44 -4.55 -17.64
N SER A 218 5.72 -4.24 -17.62
CA SER A 218 6.78 -4.82 -18.44
C SER A 218 6.90 -6.34 -18.32
N ASN A 219 6.79 -6.89 -17.12
CA ASN A 219 6.83 -8.33 -16.89
C ASN A 219 5.51 -9.05 -17.17
N LYS A 220 4.48 -8.33 -17.61
CA LYS A 220 3.18 -8.89 -18.00
C LYS A 220 2.87 -8.67 -19.47
N GLY A 221 3.76 -7.99 -20.19
CA GLY A 221 3.66 -7.81 -21.62
C GLY A 221 2.52 -6.91 -22.08
N PHE A 222 2.23 -5.81 -21.36
CA PHE A 222 1.26 -4.84 -21.85
C PHE A 222 1.51 -3.42 -21.36
N LEU A 223 0.96 -2.46 -22.11
CA LEU A 223 0.87 -1.05 -21.79
C LEU A 223 -0.58 -0.67 -21.46
N GLU A 224 -0.79 0.25 -20.52
CA GLU A 224 -2.10 0.79 -20.18
C GLU A 224 -2.10 2.31 -20.09
N LEU A 225 -2.94 2.94 -20.90
CA LEU A 225 -3.37 4.33 -20.72
C LEU A 225 -4.60 4.33 -19.81
N ARG A 226 -4.46 4.79 -18.55
CA ARG A 226 -5.49 4.62 -17.50
C ARG A 226 -6.32 5.87 -17.26
N PHE A 227 -7.64 5.70 -17.24
CA PHE A 227 -8.66 6.66 -16.81
C PHE A 227 -9.21 6.25 -15.47
N ARG A 228 -8.94 7.02 -14.41
CA ARG A 228 -9.28 6.65 -13.03
C ARG A 228 -10.75 6.89 -12.71
N ASN A 229 -11.32 6.04 -11.84
CA ASN A 229 -12.68 6.13 -11.28
C ASN A 229 -13.83 6.10 -12.30
N VAL A 230 -13.62 5.51 -13.48
CA VAL A 230 -14.62 5.45 -14.56
C VAL A 230 -15.05 4.03 -14.91
N SER A 231 -14.71 3.03 -14.10
CA SER A 231 -15.02 1.61 -14.43
C SER A 231 -16.52 1.31 -14.58
N LEU A 232 -17.40 2.11 -13.96
CA LEU A 232 -18.85 1.95 -14.09
C LEU A 232 -19.38 2.49 -15.42
N TYR A 233 -18.66 3.36 -16.09
CA TYR A 233 -19.05 4.06 -17.32
C TYR A 233 -18.41 3.43 -18.57
N TYR A 234 -18.39 2.09 -18.64
CA TYR A 234 -17.74 1.39 -19.75
C TYR A 234 -18.35 1.71 -21.11
N SER A 235 -19.66 1.75 -21.18
CA SER A 235 -20.39 2.00 -22.45
C SER A 235 -20.14 3.42 -22.95
N GLU A 236 -20.23 4.40 -22.06
CA GLU A 236 -20.02 5.82 -22.38
C GLU A 236 -18.58 6.06 -22.84
N VAL A 237 -17.60 5.50 -22.10
CA VAL A 237 -16.20 5.60 -22.50
C VAL A 237 -15.93 4.86 -23.80
N TYR A 238 -16.55 3.70 -24.02
CA TYR A 238 -16.44 2.97 -25.29
C TYR A 238 -16.96 3.81 -26.47
N ASP A 239 -18.10 4.48 -26.32
CA ASP A 239 -18.66 5.34 -27.36
C ASP A 239 -17.75 6.52 -27.72
N ILE A 240 -17.04 7.07 -26.75
CA ILE A 240 -16.04 8.13 -26.99
C ILE A 240 -14.83 7.62 -27.78
N VAL A 241 -14.36 6.40 -27.47
CA VAL A 241 -13.08 5.91 -27.98
C VAL A 241 -13.20 5.01 -29.22
N LYS A 242 -14.34 4.36 -29.47
CA LYS A 242 -14.53 3.29 -30.49
C LYS A 242 -14.02 3.65 -31.87
N ASN A 243 -14.21 4.90 -32.33
CA ASN A 243 -13.80 5.33 -33.67
C ASN A 243 -12.30 5.63 -33.79
N VAL A 244 -11.56 5.65 -32.68
CA VAL A 244 -10.13 5.95 -32.61
C VAL A 244 -9.33 4.71 -32.19
N LEU A 245 -10.00 3.70 -31.63
CA LEU A 245 -9.36 2.43 -31.29
C LEU A 245 -8.77 1.77 -32.52
N LYS A 246 -7.49 1.44 -32.45
CA LYS A 246 -6.80 0.63 -33.44
C LYS A 246 -6.97 -0.85 -33.12
N GLU A 247 -6.65 -1.72 -34.08
CA GLU A 247 -6.81 -3.18 -33.98
C GLU A 247 -6.04 -3.79 -32.79
N ASN A 248 -4.86 -3.23 -32.48
CA ASN A 248 -4.03 -3.63 -31.33
C ASN A 248 -4.47 -3.02 -30.00
N MET A 249 -5.48 -2.14 -29.97
CA MET A 249 -5.96 -1.44 -28.78
C MET A 249 -7.26 -2.06 -28.23
N LYS A 250 -7.32 -2.26 -26.91
CA LYS A 250 -8.49 -2.85 -26.24
C LYS A 250 -8.90 -1.99 -25.05
N LEU A 251 -10.18 -1.63 -24.94
CA LEU A 251 -10.72 -1.05 -23.71
C LEU A 251 -10.90 -2.15 -22.66
N LYS A 252 -10.26 -2.00 -21.49
CA LYS A 252 -10.27 -2.97 -20.38
C LYS A 252 -10.69 -2.34 -19.08
N ARG A 253 -11.40 -3.09 -18.22
CA ARG A 253 -11.63 -2.72 -16.82
C ARG A 253 -10.41 -3.11 -15.98
N THR A 254 -9.91 -2.16 -15.17
CA THR A 254 -8.77 -2.36 -14.28
C THR A 254 -9.14 -1.80 -12.90
N GLY A 255 -9.71 -2.63 -12.03
CA GLY A 255 -10.24 -2.22 -10.74
C GLY A 255 -11.32 -1.13 -10.88
N LYS A 256 -11.12 0.04 -10.27
CA LYS A 256 -12.03 1.20 -10.37
C LYS A 256 -11.82 2.04 -11.64
N SER A 257 -10.90 1.64 -12.53
CA SER A 257 -10.50 2.39 -13.71
C SER A 257 -10.90 1.67 -15.01
N LEU A 258 -10.88 2.40 -16.12
CA LEU A 258 -10.80 1.85 -17.46
C LEU A 258 -9.42 2.17 -18.04
N ALA A 259 -8.93 1.31 -18.91
CA ALA A 259 -7.66 1.51 -19.59
C ALA A 259 -7.74 1.12 -21.06
N ILE A 260 -7.07 1.88 -21.91
CA ILE A 260 -6.72 1.41 -23.25
C ILE A 260 -5.44 0.61 -23.11
N ARG A 261 -5.53 -0.68 -23.44
CA ARG A 261 -4.42 -1.63 -23.34
C ARG A 261 -3.90 -1.99 -24.73
N ILE A 262 -2.57 -2.07 -24.83
CA ILE A 262 -1.85 -2.65 -25.96
C ILE A 262 -0.99 -3.79 -25.42
N ASP A 263 -1.08 -4.95 -26.05
CA ASP A 263 -0.23 -6.09 -25.74
C ASP A 263 1.15 -5.87 -26.39
N VAL A 264 2.24 -6.00 -25.62
CA VAL A 264 3.63 -5.79 -26.04
C VAL A 264 4.50 -6.95 -25.59
N PRO A 265 5.76 -7.09 -26.07
CA PRO A 265 6.66 -8.11 -25.55
C PRO A 265 6.87 -8.02 -24.04
N GLU A 266 6.88 -9.18 -23.37
CA GLU A 266 7.26 -9.27 -21.96
C GLU A 266 8.76 -8.98 -21.79
N ILE A 267 9.12 -8.34 -20.68
CA ILE A 267 10.50 -8.08 -20.26
C ILE A 267 10.86 -8.98 -19.09
N ASP A 268 11.87 -9.80 -19.27
CA ASP A 268 12.45 -10.64 -18.23
C ASP A 268 13.68 -9.98 -17.59
N PHE A 269 13.52 -9.43 -16.39
CA PHE A 269 14.60 -8.77 -15.65
C PHE A 269 15.74 -9.69 -15.19
N LYS A 270 15.67 -10.99 -15.49
CA LYS A 270 16.79 -11.93 -15.28
C LYS A 270 17.74 -11.99 -16.48
N LYS A 271 17.32 -11.46 -17.62
CA LYS A 271 18.13 -11.38 -18.84
C LYS A 271 18.78 -10.02 -18.95
N ASP A 272 19.88 -9.95 -19.67
CA ASP A 272 20.55 -8.70 -19.95
C ASP A 272 19.69 -7.79 -20.84
N PHE A 273 19.88 -6.48 -20.68
CA PHE A 273 19.13 -5.48 -21.42
C PHE A 273 19.33 -5.61 -22.94
N GLU A 274 20.57 -5.86 -23.36
CA GLU A 274 20.98 -5.98 -24.76
C GLU A 274 20.25 -7.13 -25.48
N GLU A 275 19.95 -8.21 -24.77
CA GLU A 275 19.17 -9.33 -25.33
C GLU A 275 17.72 -8.96 -25.62
N GLN A 276 17.22 -7.90 -24.97
CA GLN A 276 15.82 -7.48 -25.03
C GLN A 276 15.64 -6.06 -25.57
N GLU A 277 16.71 -5.44 -26.05
CA GLU A 277 16.70 -4.06 -26.53
C GLU A 277 15.61 -3.81 -27.59
N GLU A 278 15.47 -4.70 -28.56
CA GLU A 278 14.45 -4.60 -29.60
C GLU A 278 13.02 -4.68 -29.03
N ASN A 279 12.81 -5.51 -27.99
CA ASN A 279 11.52 -5.60 -27.32
C ASN A 279 11.21 -4.30 -26.58
N VAL A 280 12.21 -3.71 -25.91
CA VAL A 280 12.05 -2.41 -25.23
C VAL A 280 11.71 -1.31 -26.24
N ILE A 281 12.38 -1.29 -27.41
CA ILE A 281 12.08 -0.32 -28.48
C ILE A 281 10.62 -0.45 -28.91
N LYS A 282 10.14 -1.67 -29.20
CA LYS A 282 8.74 -1.91 -29.57
C LYS A 282 7.77 -1.40 -28.50
N CYS A 283 8.08 -1.66 -27.21
CA CYS A 283 7.26 -1.14 -26.13
C CYS A 283 7.22 0.41 -26.11
N LEU A 284 8.35 1.07 -26.33
CA LEU A 284 8.44 2.54 -26.33
C LEU A 284 7.73 3.17 -27.54
N GLU A 285 7.74 2.51 -28.70
CA GLU A 285 6.94 2.93 -29.85
C GLU A 285 5.45 2.87 -29.57
N GLU A 286 4.98 1.83 -28.90
CA GLU A 286 3.57 1.71 -28.47
C GLU A 286 3.18 2.70 -27.36
N VAL A 287 4.15 3.19 -26.57
CA VAL A 287 3.89 4.32 -25.65
C VAL A 287 3.57 5.59 -26.45
N LYS A 288 4.28 5.87 -27.54
CA LYS A 288 3.98 6.99 -28.44
C LYS A 288 2.60 6.83 -29.07
N GLU A 289 2.26 5.63 -29.51
CA GLU A 289 0.93 5.31 -30.03
C GLU A 289 -0.18 5.66 -29.04
N LEU A 290 -0.02 5.31 -27.77
CA LEU A 290 -1.00 5.66 -26.72
C LEU A 290 -1.07 7.17 -26.46
N GLN A 291 0.04 7.90 -26.55
CA GLN A 291 0.02 9.37 -26.48
C GLN A 291 -0.69 10.00 -27.66
N GLU A 292 -0.48 9.49 -28.87
CA GLU A 292 -1.20 9.90 -30.08
C GLU A 292 -2.70 9.61 -29.99
N PHE A 293 -3.07 8.43 -29.50
CA PHE A 293 -4.45 8.07 -29.23
C PHE A 293 -5.13 9.08 -28.29
N LEU A 294 -4.45 9.44 -27.18
CA LEU A 294 -4.97 10.38 -26.20
C LEU A 294 -5.27 11.77 -26.81
N ARG A 295 -4.47 12.19 -27.80
CA ARG A 295 -4.68 13.48 -28.50
C ARG A 295 -5.92 13.49 -29.41
N LYS A 296 -6.41 12.30 -29.82
CA LYS A 296 -7.50 12.14 -30.78
C LYS A 296 -8.88 11.94 -30.13
N ILE A 297 -8.94 11.73 -28.82
CA ILE A 297 -10.19 11.49 -28.09
C ILE A 297 -10.60 12.68 -27.24
N ASP A 298 -11.88 12.79 -26.92
CA ASP A 298 -12.37 13.74 -25.90
C ASP A 298 -12.15 13.17 -24.48
N TYR A 299 -10.88 13.21 -24.03
CA TYR A 299 -10.52 12.79 -22.68
C TYR A 299 -11.17 13.66 -21.59
N MET A 300 -11.58 14.89 -21.90
CA MET A 300 -12.24 15.77 -20.93
C MET A 300 -13.62 15.24 -20.55
N GLU A 301 -14.36 14.70 -21.51
CA GLU A 301 -15.62 14.03 -21.26
C GLU A 301 -15.42 12.81 -20.35
N ILE A 302 -14.42 11.96 -20.65
CA ILE A 302 -14.08 10.80 -19.80
C ILE A 302 -13.73 11.23 -18.37
N LEU A 303 -12.95 12.31 -18.18
CA LEU A 303 -12.58 12.81 -16.86
C LEU A 303 -13.77 13.36 -16.07
N ARG A 304 -14.80 13.91 -16.75
CA ARG A 304 -16.05 14.38 -16.10
C ARG A 304 -16.82 13.20 -15.50
N LEU A 305 -16.90 12.07 -16.20
CA LEU A 305 -17.55 10.86 -15.68
C LEU A 305 -16.92 10.36 -14.37
N GLY A 306 -15.60 10.52 -14.20
CA GLY A 306 -14.88 10.08 -13.00
C GLY A 306 -14.89 11.05 -11.81
N ASN A 307 -15.43 12.26 -11.97
CA ASN A 307 -15.45 13.28 -10.91
C ASN A 307 -16.86 13.48 -10.30
N GLY A 308 -17.84 12.64 -10.71
CA GLY A 308 -19.24 12.65 -10.23
C GLY A 308 -19.44 11.85 -8.94
#